data_37be76ce3fff2dfa0e28920a9c5850b8
#
_entry.id   37be76ce3fff2dfa0e28920a9c5850b8
#
_cell.length_a   1.000
_cell.length_b   1.000
_cell.length_c   1.000
_cell.angle_alpha   90.00
_cell.angle_beta   90.00
_cell.angle_gamma   90.00
#
_symmetry.space_group_name_H-M   'P 1'
#
loop_
_entity.id
_entity.type
_entity.pdbx_description
1 polymer ?
#
loop_
_entity_poly.entity_id
_entity_poly.type
_entity_poly.pdbx_seq_one_letter_code
_entity_poly.pdbx_strand_id
1 'polypeptide(L)'
;MWVFLTVTTFLLIYILGTFTSYSPRKMIENGMEKVLVNKKNSETGTHLNSKDPYEKVIYLTFDDGPSTATDDILNVLQKNNAAATFFMLSPHMKERPNTVERMIKEGHSVGLHGVTHDVNHFYHSKQTVLDEMNEAQEVLESITGIPSVLIRTPYGSVPYLIEPFRKALNTEGYKLWDWNVDSRDWELADGNYVKSVIDQIKSLEESGATPVVLLHDQPKTAKYLPQLMTYLANQGYQIKKLDDSVEPVKFECADRCHPIDD
;
A
#
# COMPACT_ATOMS: atom_id res chain seq x y z
N MET A 1 31.06 70.99 9.70
CA MET A 1 31.07 69.77 8.87
C MET A 1 30.57 68.66 9.74
N TRP A 2 29.27 68.38 9.65
CA TRP A 2 28.59 67.38 10.53
C TRP A 2 28.46 66.07 9.74
N VAL A 3 29.01 65.01 10.29
CA VAL A 3 28.89 63.67 9.76
C VAL A 3 27.73 62.96 10.47
N PHE A 4 26.67 62.64 9.74
CA PHE A 4 25.56 61.82 10.22
C PHE A 4 25.92 60.36 10.10
N LEU A 5 26.01 59.66 11.23
CA LEU A 5 26.18 58.23 11.32
C LEU A 5 24.79 57.59 11.37
N THR A 6 24.37 56.92 10.30
CA THR A 6 23.12 56.14 10.28
C THR A 6 23.44 54.74 10.76
N VAL A 7 22.89 54.37 11.90
CA VAL A 7 22.90 52.99 12.43
C VAL A 7 21.73 52.24 11.83
N THR A 8 22.03 51.34 10.93
CA THR A 8 21.04 50.37 10.42
C THR A 8 21.00 49.15 11.37
N THR A 9 19.93 49.09 12.15
CA THR A 9 19.61 47.90 12.97
C THR A 9 19.03 46.80 12.07
N PHE A 10 19.79 45.71 11.87
CA PHE A 10 19.28 44.48 11.29
C PHE A 10 18.43 43.73 12.32
N LEU A 11 17.13 43.68 12.10
CA LEU A 11 16.21 42.84 12.86
C LEU A 11 16.34 41.40 12.33
N LEU A 12 17.05 40.53 13.03
CA LEU A 12 17.06 39.10 12.77
C LEU A 12 15.75 38.51 13.31
N ILE A 13 14.81 38.24 12.42
CA ILE A 13 13.62 37.46 12.75
C ILE A 13 14.06 36.00 12.78
N TYR A 14 14.25 35.42 13.96
CA TYR A 14 14.34 33.98 14.17
C TYR A 14 12.95 33.38 13.96
N ILE A 15 12.72 32.81 12.80
CA ILE A 15 11.56 31.93 12.58
C ILE A 15 11.94 30.60 13.27
N LEU A 16 11.49 30.43 14.51
CA LEU A 16 11.44 29.13 15.17
C LEU A 16 10.38 28.29 14.44
N GLY A 17 10.82 27.57 13.43
CA GLY A 17 10.03 26.51 12.85
C GLY A 17 9.85 25.42 13.88
N THR A 18 8.69 25.36 14.52
CA THR A 18 8.29 24.19 15.30
C THR A 18 8.11 23.04 14.35
N PHE A 19 9.12 22.16 14.26
CA PHE A 19 8.94 20.84 13.68
C PHE A 19 7.92 20.11 14.56
N THR A 20 6.65 20.14 14.14
CA THR A 20 5.66 19.23 14.68
C THR A 20 6.04 17.84 14.19
N SER A 21 6.37 16.96 15.12
CA SER A 21 6.62 15.55 14.81
C SER A 21 5.42 15.01 14.04
N TYR A 22 5.68 14.61 12.80
CA TYR A 22 4.70 13.94 11.95
C TYR A 22 4.35 12.59 12.59
N SER A 23 3.07 12.39 12.93
CA SER A 23 2.56 11.11 13.35
C SER A 23 1.35 10.77 12.46
N PRO A 24 1.41 9.72 11.65
CA PRO A 24 0.30 9.26 10.82
C PRO A 24 -1.00 9.05 11.61
N ARG A 25 -0.88 8.65 12.87
CA ARG A 25 -2.03 8.43 13.76
C ARG A 25 -2.89 9.68 13.95
N LYS A 26 -2.28 10.87 14.10
CA LYS A 26 -3.04 12.12 14.23
C LYS A 26 -3.77 12.49 12.94
N MET A 27 -3.18 12.20 11.79
CA MET A 27 -3.78 12.52 10.49
C MET A 27 -4.93 11.57 10.16
N ILE A 28 -4.79 10.30 10.50
CA ILE A 28 -5.83 9.29 10.31
C ILE A 28 -7.07 9.63 11.15
N GLU A 29 -6.90 10.05 12.40
CA GLU A 29 -8.02 10.47 13.25
C GLU A 29 -8.77 11.67 12.64
N ASN A 30 -8.06 12.67 12.10
CA ASN A 30 -8.67 13.83 11.44
C ASN A 30 -9.32 13.50 10.09
N GLY A 31 -8.73 12.56 9.33
CA GLY A 31 -9.30 12.08 8.06
C GLY A 31 -10.58 11.26 8.27
N MET A 32 -10.60 10.41 9.29
CA MET A 32 -11.77 9.62 9.67
C MET A 32 -12.93 10.50 10.16
N GLU A 33 -12.66 11.59 10.87
CA GLU A 33 -13.72 12.51 11.32
C GLU A 33 -14.41 13.19 10.15
N LYS A 34 -13.67 13.59 9.11
CA LYS A 34 -14.26 14.16 7.88
C LYS A 34 -15.10 13.14 7.09
N VAL A 35 -14.67 11.87 7.06
CA VAL A 35 -15.42 10.79 6.37
C VAL A 35 -16.69 10.43 7.13
N LEU A 36 -16.66 10.43 8.46
CA LEU A 36 -17.82 10.13 9.30
C LEU A 36 -18.91 11.22 9.21
N VAL A 37 -18.55 12.49 9.06
CA VAL A 37 -19.53 13.59 8.90
C VAL A 37 -20.28 13.47 7.57
N ASN A 38 -19.63 13.02 6.49
CA ASN A 38 -20.31 12.81 5.20
C ASN A 38 -21.18 11.53 5.17
N LYS A 39 -20.90 10.54 6.04
CA LYS A 39 -21.65 9.27 6.08
C LYS A 39 -23.01 9.40 6.85
N LYS A 40 -23.16 10.42 7.65
CA LYS A 40 -24.37 10.60 8.49
C LYS A 40 -25.63 11.02 7.72
N ASN A 41 -25.51 11.34 6.44
CA ASN A 41 -26.64 11.82 5.61
C ASN A 41 -27.18 10.78 4.60
N SER A 42 -26.79 9.49 4.69
CA SER A 42 -27.28 8.47 3.74
C SER A 42 -27.59 7.11 4.39
N GLU A 43 -28.16 7.09 5.59
CA GLU A 43 -28.62 5.83 6.17
C GLU A 43 -30.15 5.71 6.17
N THR A 44 -30.66 5.03 5.16
CA THR A 44 -31.87 4.22 5.30
C THR A 44 -31.63 2.90 4.57
N GLY A 45 -31.39 1.83 5.32
CA GLY A 45 -31.29 0.49 4.75
C GLY A 45 -30.43 -0.46 5.59
N THR A 46 -31.03 -1.07 6.60
CA THR A 46 -30.47 -2.18 7.38
C THR A 46 -30.13 -3.37 6.49
N HIS A 47 -28.82 -3.67 6.33
CA HIS A 47 -28.36 -5.04 6.07
C HIS A 47 -27.23 -5.37 7.05
N LEU A 48 -27.57 -6.19 8.05
CA LEU A 48 -26.62 -6.95 8.86
C LEU A 48 -25.86 -7.87 7.89
N ASN A 49 -24.59 -7.58 7.63
CA ASN A 49 -23.68 -8.47 6.90
C ASN A 49 -23.43 -9.73 7.75
N SER A 50 -24.27 -10.74 7.60
CA SER A 50 -23.86 -12.11 7.90
C SER A 50 -22.84 -12.50 6.82
N LYS A 51 -21.56 -12.65 7.17
CA LYS A 51 -20.57 -13.31 6.28
C LYS A 51 -21.19 -14.65 5.88
N ASP A 52 -21.45 -14.83 4.58
CA ASP A 52 -21.82 -16.13 4.06
C ASP A 52 -20.62 -17.07 4.31
N PRO A 53 -20.78 -18.16 5.08
CA PRO A 53 -19.69 -19.07 5.40
C PRO A 53 -19.12 -19.79 4.16
N TYR A 54 -19.72 -19.62 2.99
CA TYR A 54 -19.29 -20.20 1.71
C TYR A 54 -18.69 -19.17 0.74
N GLU A 55 -18.57 -17.90 1.15
CA GLU A 55 -18.00 -16.85 0.28
C GLU A 55 -16.49 -17.06 0.12
N LYS A 56 -16.05 -17.46 -1.09
CA LYS A 56 -14.63 -17.54 -1.44
C LYS A 56 -14.09 -16.14 -1.72
N VAL A 57 -13.29 -15.59 -0.82
CA VAL A 57 -12.67 -14.26 -0.96
C VAL A 57 -11.20 -14.42 -1.34
N ILE A 58 -10.72 -13.52 -2.21
CA ILE A 58 -9.32 -13.38 -2.58
C ILE A 58 -8.95 -11.88 -2.68
N TYR A 59 -7.74 -11.56 -2.27
CA TYR A 59 -7.17 -10.21 -2.39
C TYR A 59 -6.06 -10.20 -3.44
N LEU A 60 -6.27 -9.45 -4.53
CA LEU A 60 -5.20 -9.17 -5.49
C LEU A 60 -4.49 -7.89 -5.07
N THR A 61 -3.17 -7.95 -4.95
CA THR A 61 -2.35 -6.82 -4.57
C THR A 61 -1.26 -6.59 -5.60
N PHE A 62 -1.02 -5.32 -5.97
CA PHE A 62 -0.06 -4.92 -6.99
C PHE A 62 0.97 -3.99 -6.36
N ASP A 63 2.25 -4.36 -6.46
CA ASP A 63 3.37 -3.60 -5.94
C ASP A 63 4.04 -2.76 -7.05
N ASP A 64 4.87 -1.80 -6.66
CA ASP A 64 5.75 -0.96 -7.49
C ASP A 64 5.07 0.11 -8.35
N GLY A 65 3.75 0.14 -8.41
CA GLY A 65 3.03 1.11 -9.23
C GLY A 65 3.06 2.56 -8.70
N PRO A 66 2.34 3.45 -9.41
CA PRO A 66 1.73 3.25 -10.72
C PRO A 66 2.75 3.24 -11.87
N SER A 67 2.53 2.39 -12.87
CA SER A 67 3.36 2.26 -14.06
C SER A 67 2.61 2.61 -15.36
N THR A 68 3.22 2.35 -16.49
CA THR A 68 2.53 2.43 -17.80
C THR A 68 1.47 1.34 -18.00
N ALA A 69 1.50 0.29 -17.18
CA ALA A 69 0.57 -0.83 -17.25
C ALA A 69 -0.66 -0.66 -16.34
N THR A 70 -0.62 0.28 -15.42
CA THR A 70 -1.68 0.46 -14.41
C THR A 70 -3.06 0.65 -15.03
N ASP A 71 -3.17 1.47 -16.08
CA ASP A 71 -4.46 1.70 -16.73
C ASP A 71 -5.04 0.43 -17.34
N ASP A 72 -4.20 -0.44 -17.89
CA ASP A 72 -4.64 -1.74 -18.42
C ASP A 72 -5.09 -2.67 -17.29
N ILE A 73 -4.37 -2.70 -16.17
CA ILE A 73 -4.76 -3.44 -14.96
C ILE A 73 -6.13 -2.96 -14.46
N LEU A 74 -6.31 -1.65 -14.29
CA LEU A 74 -7.57 -1.05 -13.85
C LEU A 74 -8.72 -1.39 -14.79
N ASN A 75 -8.50 -1.33 -16.11
CA ASN A 75 -9.50 -1.72 -17.11
C ASN A 75 -9.92 -3.20 -16.99
N VAL A 76 -8.98 -4.10 -16.68
CA VAL A 76 -9.28 -5.52 -16.44
C VAL A 76 -10.07 -5.70 -15.15
N LEU A 77 -9.68 -5.05 -14.08
CA LEU A 77 -10.40 -5.10 -12.80
C LEU A 77 -11.82 -4.56 -12.92
N GLN A 78 -12.01 -3.42 -13.59
CA GLN A 78 -13.32 -2.81 -13.84
C GLN A 78 -14.25 -3.74 -14.63
N LYS A 79 -13.75 -4.36 -15.71
CA LYS A 79 -14.53 -5.32 -16.53
C LYS A 79 -15.01 -6.53 -15.74
N ASN A 80 -14.31 -6.88 -14.66
CA ASN A 80 -14.64 -8.02 -13.80
C ASN A 80 -15.34 -7.61 -12.49
N ASN A 81 -15.70 -6.33 -12.34
CA ASN A 81 -16.29 -5.78 -11.12
C ASN A 81 -15.48 -6.13 -9.87
N ALA A 82 -14.15 -6.05 -9.96
CA ALA A 82 -13.19 -6.44 -8.94
C ALA A 82 -12.51 -5.21 -8.32
N ALA A 83 -12.32 -5.24 -7.01
CA ALA A 83 -11.50 -4.26 -6.31
C ALA A 83 -10.19 -4.89 -5.86
N ALA A 84 -9.08 -4.16 -6.00
CA ALA A 84 -7.74 -4.61 -5.65
C ALA A 84 -7.03 -3.61 -4.72
N THR A 85 -5.81 -3.92 -4.30
CA THR A 85 -4.97 -3.03 -3.50
C THR A 85 -3.67 -2.76 -4.23
N PHE A 86 -3.23 -1.50 -4.25
CA PHE A 86 -2.00 -1.07 -4.89
C PHE A 86 -1.03 -0.52 -3.85
N PHE A 87 0.11 -1.17 -3.67
CA PHE A 87 1.21 -0.68 -2.84
C PHE A 87 2.19 0.07 -3.72
N MET A 88 2.23 1.39 -3.58
CA MET A 88 2.85 2.28 -4.55
C MET A 88 4.14 2.90 -4.05
N LEU A 89 5.07 3.13 -4.97
CA LEU A 89 6.30 3.88 -4.75
C LEU A 89 6.05 5.39 -4.91
N SER A 90 6.58 6.18 -3.97
CA SER A 90 6.44 7.66 -3.97
C SER A 90 6.82 8.33 -5.30
N PRO A 91 7.97 8.01 -5.95
CA PRO A 91 8.31 8.60 -7.24
C PRO A 91 7.27 8.33 -8.34
N HIS A 92 6.75 7.11 -8.38
CA HIS A 92 5.76 6.70 -9.39
C HIS A 92 4.40 7.38 -9.17
N MET A 93 4.01 7.59 -7.91
CA MET A 93 2.81 8.39 -7.59
C MET A 93 2.96 9.84 -8.07
N LYS A 94 4.13 10.46 -7.85
CA LYS A 94 4.45 11.83 -8.31
C LYS A 94 4.37 11.95 -9.84
N GLU A 95 4.81 10.93 -10.58
CA GLU A 95 4.77 10.91 -12.05
C GLU A 95 3.36 10.70 -12.61
N ARG A 96 2.47 10.00 -11.88
CA ARG A 96 1.15 9.59 -12.37
C ARG A 96 0.02 9.87 -11.38
N PRO A 97 -0.13 11.13 -10.93
CA PRO A 97 -1.12 11.48 -9.90
C PRO A 97 -2.56 11.17 -10.34
N ASN A 98 -2.90 11.39 -11.61
CA ASN A 98 -4.23 11.11 -12.13
C ASN A 98 -4.59 9.61 -12.07
N THR A 99 -3.59 8.72 -12.22
CA THR A 99 -3.78 7.27 -12.12
C THR A 99 -4.05 6.87 -10.66
N VAL A 100 -3.37 7.51 -9.69
CA VAL A 100 -3.64 7.31 -8.26
C VAL A 100 -5.08 7.74 -7.90
N GLU A 101 -5.51 8.92 -8.36
CA GLU A 101 -6.89 9.39 -8.18
C GLU A 101 -7.91 8.43 -8.82
N ARG A 102 -7.59 7.88 -10.01
CA ARG A 102 -8.42 6.89 -10.70
C ARG A 102 -8.61 5.62 -9.88
N MET A 103 -7.53 5.09 -9.25
CA MET A 103 -7.61 3.91 -8.37
C MET A 103 -8.65 4.12 -7.27
N ILE A 104 -8.61 5.26 -6.59
CA ILE A 104 -9.54 5.58 -5.51
C ILE A 104 -10.97 5.74 -6.04
N LYS A 105 -11.14 6.45 -7.15
CA LYS A 105 -12.45 6.69 -7.78
C LYS A 105 -13.12 5.39 -8.21
N GLU A 106 -12.34 4.40 -8.67
CA GLU A 106 -12.82 3.08 -9.09
C GLU A 106 -12.99 2.11 -7.90
N GLY A 107 -12.71 2.55 -6.67
CA GLY A 107 -13.00 1.81 -5.46
C GLY A 107 -11.89 0.88 -4.98
N HIS A 108 -10.68 0.99 -5.53
CA HIS A 108 -9.52 0.24 -5.05
C HIS A 108 -8.98 0.79 -3.73
N SER A 109 -8.16 0.00 -3.03
CA SER A 109 -7.34 0.48 -1.92
C SER A 109 -5.96 0.88 -2.41
N VAL A 110 -5.40 1.90 -1.78
CA VAL A 110 -4.04 2.38 -2.02
C VAL A 110 -3.22 2.23 -0.75
N GLY A 111 -1.99 1.79 -0.90
CA GLY A 111 -1.03 1.58 0.17
C GLY A 111 0.35 2.10 -0.21
N LEU A 112 1.28 2.05 0.73
CA LEU A 112 2.61 2.60 0.59
C LEU A 112 3.63 1.48 0.42
N HIS A 113 4.58 1.68 -0.52
CA HIS A 113 5.68 0.76 -0.79
C HIS A 113 7.07 1.39 -0.60
N GLY A 114 7.12 2.60 -0.03
CA GLY A 114 8.34 3.36 0.17
C GLY A 114 8.67 4.30 -0.98
N VAL A 115 9.95 4.61 -1.12
CA VAL A 115 10.49 5.62 -2.05
C VAL A 115 11.51 5.02 -3.01
N THR A 116 12.60 4.46 -2.47
CA THR A 116 13.78 4.06 -3.25
C THR A 116 13.67 2.68 -3.85
N HIS A 117 12.93 1.79 -3.20
CA HIS A 117 12.94 0.34 -3.46
C HIS A 117 14.36 -0.26 -3.46
N ASP A 118 15.31 0.37 -2.77
CA ASP A 118 16.68 -0.11 -2.58
C ASP A 118 16.78 -0.82 -1.23
N VAL A 119 17.10 -2.11 -1.25
CA VAL A 119 17.13 -2.94 -0.04
C VAL A 119 18.14 -2.42 0.99
N ASN A 120 19.32 -1.96 0.54
CA ASN A 120 20.37 -1.47 1.43
C ASN A 120 20.01 -0.11 2.04
N HIS A 121 19.35 0.74 1.27
CA HIS A 121 18.88 2.03 1.76
C HIS A 121 17.68 1.89 2.69
N PHE A 122 16.63 1.19 2.23
CA PHE A 122 15.38 1.07 2.97
C PHE A 122 15.59 0.45 4.35
N TYR A 123 16.31 -0.68 4.42
CA TYR A 123 16.52 -1.41 5.68
C TYR A 123 17.79 -1.02 6.45
N HIS A 124 18.47 0.05 6.04
CA HIS A 124 19.70 0.50 6.70
C HIS A 124 19.48 0.81 8.20
N SER A 125 18.36 1.44 8.54
CA SER A 125 18.03 1.79 9.91
C SER A 125 16.52 1.88 10.15
N LYS A 126 16.13 1.85 11.42
CA LYS A 126 14.74 2.15 11.79
C LYS A 126 14.26 3.50 11.24
N GLN A 127 15.15 4.50 11.22
CA GLN A 127 14.80 5.84 10.77
C GLN A 127 14.55 5.86 9.26
N THR A 128 15.40 5.20 8.45
CA THR A 128 15.20 5.14 6.99
C THR A 128 13.90 4.44 6.61
N VAL A 129 13.55 3.35 7.31
CA VAL A 129 12.25 2.66 7.12
C VAL A 129 11.08 3.62 7.38
N LEU A 130 11.13 4.38 8.46
CA LEU A 130 10.07 5.36 8.79
C LEU A 130 10.04 6.52 7.81
N ASP A 131 11.19 7.08 7.46
CA ASP A 131 11.29 8.23 6.56
C ASP A 131 10.73 7.91 5.18
N GLU A 132 11.06 6.74 4.62
CA GLU A 132 10.53 6.31 3.32
C GLU A 132 9.02 6.09 3.33
N MET A 133 8.47 5.50 4.39
CA MET A 133 7.03 5.32 4.50
C MET A 133 6.30 6.64 4.72
N ASN A 134 6.87 7.53 5.54
CA ASN A 134 6.28 8.84 5.78
C ASN A 134 6.32 9.74 4.53
N GLU A 135 7.44 9.75 3.76
CA GLU A 135 7.48 10.46 2.49
C GLU A 135 6.45 9.92 1.50
N ALA A 136 6.31 8.61 1.39
CA ALA A 136 5.30 8.01 0.53
C ALA A 136 3.87 8.40 0.98
N GLN A 137 3.63 8.50 2.29
CA GLN A 137 2.35 8.96 2.85
C GLN A 137 2.07 10.43 2.49
N GLU A 138 3.05 11.31 2.67
CA GLU A 138 2.91 12.73 2.32
C GLU A 138 2.55 12.92 0.84
N VAL A 139 3.18 12.15 -0.04
CA VAL A 139 2.89 12.18 -1.47
C VAL A 139 1.49 11.67 -1.77
N LEU A 140 1.10 10.53 -1.21
CA LEU A 140 -0.25 9.99 -1.40
C LEU A 140 -1.31 11.00 -0.93
N GLU A 141 -1.14 11.57 0.25
CA GLU A 141 -2.09 12.53 0.80
C GLU A 141 -2.12 13.84 0.01
N SER A 142 -0.98 14.31 -0.51
CA SER A 142 -0.93 15.51 -1.36
C SER A 142 -1.73 15.35 -2.65
N ILE A 143 -1.77 14.12 -3.21
CA ILE A 143 -2.50 13.80 -4.44
C ILE A 143 -4.00 13.58 -4.15
N THR A 144 -4.31 12.82 -3.11
CA THR A 144 -5.65 12.27 -2.91
C THR A 144 -6.45 12.94 -1.79
N GLY A 145 -5.77 13.62 -0.88
CA GLY A 145 -6.33 14.11 0.37
C GLY A 145 -6.66 13.02 1.39
N ILE A 146 -6.27 11.77 1.13
CA ILE A 146 -6.60 10.59 1.94
C ILE A 146 -5.32 9.88 2.37
N PRO A 147 -5.06 9.74 3.69
CA PRO A 147 -3.95 8.94 4.18
C PRO A 147 -4.23 7.43 4.05
N SER A 148 -3.17 6.62 4.04
CA SER A 148 -3.28 5.16 4.10
C SER A 148 -2.54 4.59 5.31
N VAL A 149 -3.13 3.59 5.95
CA VAL A 149 -2.44 2.79 6.97
C VAL A 149 -1.79 1.55 6.38
N LEU A 150 -2.16 1.17 5.14
CA LEU A 150 -1.69 -0.04 4.50
C LEU A 150 -0.27 0.16 3.99
N ILE A 151 0.65 -0.68 4.42
CA ILE A 151 2.02 -0.68 3.93
C ILE A 151 2.46 -2.08 3.53
N ARG A 152 3.32 -2.14 2.53
CA ARG A 152 4.14 -3.31 2.22
C ARG A 152 5.57 -2.84 2.02
N THR A 153 6.50 -3.49 2.72
CA THR A 153 7.92 -3.12 2.60
C THR A 153 8.54 -3.75 1.36
N PRO A 154 9.47 -3.07 0.67
CA PRO A 154 10.20 -3.62 -0.46
C PRO A 154 10.78 -5.01 -0.16
N TYR A 155 10.64 -5.94 -1.10
CA TYR A 155 11.06 -7.35 -1.00
C TYR A 155 10.38 -8.18 0.11
N GLY A 156 9.34 -7.63 0.76
CA GLY A 156 8.66 -8.25 1.89
C GLY A 156 9.35 -8.01 3.23
N SER A 157 8.69 -8.44 4.30
CA SER A 157 9.14 -8.11 5.67
C SER A 157 10.26 -9.02 6.20
N VAL A 158 10.56 -10.11 5.55
CA VAL A 158 11.64 -11.06 5.91
C VAL A 158 12.64 -11.12 4.76
N PRO A 159 13.96 -11.04 5.04
CA PRO A 159 14.58 -11.15 6.36
C PRO A 159 14.92 -9.82 7.08
N TYR A 160 14.76 -8.66 6.43
CA TYR A 160 15.41 -7.43 6.88
C TYR A 160 14.56 -6.53 7.79
N LEU A 161 13.22 -6.69 7.81
CA LEU A 161 12.37 -5.91 8.72
C LEU A 161 12.41 -6.56 10.11
N ILE A 162 13.49 -6.29 10.85
CA ILE A 162 13.71 -6.79 12.21
C ILE A 162 12.69 -6.21 13.20
N GLU A 163 12.53 -6.83 14.35
CA GLU A 163 11.52 -6.46 15.35
C GLU A 163 11.50 -4.98 15.76
N PRO A 164 12.65 -4.28 15.97
CA PRO A 164 12.64 -2.85 16.26
C PRO A 164 11.99 -2.00 15.15
N PHE A 165 12.13 -2.41 13.87
CA PHE A 165 11.55 -1.71 12.72
C PHE A 165 10.05 -1.98 12.63
N ARG A 166 9.62 -3.23 12.81
CA ARG A 166 8.20 -3.63 12.89
C ARG A 166 7.47 -2.86 13.97
N LYS A 167 8.07 -2.78 15.17
CA LYS A 167 7.51 -2.04 16.29
C LYS A 167 7.38 -0.54 15.98
N ALA A 168 8.36 0.06 15.31
CA ALA A 168 8.33 1.46 14.94
C ALA A 168 7.17 1.75 13.96
N LEU A 169 7.03 0.98 12.89
CA LEU A 169 5.93 1.09 11.94
C LEU A 169 4.56 0.92 12.62
N ASN A 170 4.42 -0.06 13.49
CA ASN A 170 3.18 -0.28 14.25
C ASN A 170 2.87 0.88 15.21
N THR A 171 3.90 1.50 15.82
CA THR A 171 3.73 2.66 16.72
C THR A 171 3.20 3.87 15.95
N GLU A 172 3.62 4.06 14.70
CA GLU A 172 3.09 5.10 13.81
C GLU A 172 1.69 4.77 13.26
N GLY A 173 1.16 3.58 13.53
CA GLY A 173 -0.18 3.16 13.14
C GLY A 173 -0.24 2.47 11.79
N TYR A 174 0.89 2.15 11.18
CA TYR A 174 0.93 1.40 9.94
C TYR A 174 0.55 -0.07 10.13
N LYS A 175 -0.16 -0.63 9.15
CA LYS A 175 -0.53 -2.04 9.05
C LYS A 175 0.32 -2.71 7.97
N LEU A 176 1.29 -3.50 8.41
CA LEU A 176 2.20 -4.24 7.53
C LEU A 176 1.48 -5.41 6.88
N TRP A 177 1.59 -5.51 5.56
CA TRP A 177 1.07 -6.58 4.73
C TRP A 177 2.19 -7.30 3.98
N ASP A 178 2.29 -8.60 4.16
CA ASP A 178 2.97 -9.50 3.25
C ASP A 178 1.93 -10.22 2.36
N TRP A 179 2.21 -11.42 1.92
CA TRP A 179 1.35 -12.24 1.06
C TRP A 179 1.43 -13.71 1.44
N ASN A 180 0.53 -14.53 0.94
CA ASN A 180 0.60 -15.98 1.07
C ASN A 180 0.49 -16.70 -0.28
N VAL A 181 0.37 -15.93 -1.39
CA VAL A 181 0.48 -16.41 -2.76
C VAL A 181 1.46 -15.50 -3.51
N ASP A 182 2.61 -16.04 -3.89
CA ASP A 182 3.62 -15.32 -4.68
C ASP A 182 3.47 -15.68 -6.16
N SER A 183 3.04 -14.72 -6.97
CA SER A 183 2.87 -14.95 -8.40
C SER A 183 4.17 -15.23 -9.13
N ARG A 184 5.29 -14.65 -8.68
CA ARG A 184 6.57 -14.63 -9.38
C ARG A 184 6.45 -14.04 -10.80
N ASP A 185 5.53 -13.11 -11.01
CA ASP A 185 5.26 -12.48 -12.29
C ASP A 185 6.44 -11.67 -12.82
N TRP A 186 7.31 -11.20 -11.93
CA TRP A 186 8.57 -10.52 -12.24
C TRP A 186 9.61 -11.46 -12.87
N GLU A 187 9.60 -12.75 -12.52
CA GLU A 187 10.58 -13.75 -12.92
C GLU A 187 10.06 -14.67 -14.03
N LEU A 188 8.85 -15.21 -13.86
CA LEU A 188 8.29 -16.20 -14.78
C LEU A 188 7.98 -15.60 -16.15
N ALA A 189 8.30 -16.35 -17.21
CA ALA A 189 8.04 -15.95 -18.58
C ALA A 189 6.56 -16.11 -18.97
N ASP A 190 6.12 -15.33 -19.95
CA ASP A 190 4.89 -15.55 -20.76
C ASP A 190 3.60 -15.90 -20.01
N GLY A 191 3.31 -15.27 -18.89
CA GLY A 191 2.05 -15.51 -18.17
C GLY A 191 2.02 -16.82 -17.37
N ASN A 192 3.14 -17.53 -17.25
CA ASN A 192 3.26 -18.70 -16.39
C ASN A 192 2.96 -18.39 -14.91
N TYR A 193 3.02 -17.11 -14.52
CA TYR A 193 2.61 -16.68 -13.20
C TYR A 193 1.15 -17.02 -12.90
N VAL A 194 0.26 -17.02 -13.90
CA VAL A 194 -1.15 -17.39 -13.72
C VAL A 194 -1.28 -18.81 -13.20
N LYS A 195 -0.53 -19.75 -13.81
CA LYS A 195 -0.50 -21.12 -13.33
C LYS A 195 0.09 -21.22 -11.91
N SER A 196 1.17 -20.49 -11.63
CA SER A 196 1.78 -20.44 -10.30
C SER A 196 0.79 -19.99 -9.23
N VAL A 197 0.05 -18.90 -9.49
CA VAL A 197 -1.00 -18.40 -8.60
C VAL A 197 -2.10 -19.44 -8.39
N ILE A 198 -2.60 -20.04 -9.46
CA ILE A 198 -3.67 -21.06 -9.41
C ILE A 198 -3.26 -22.28 -8.56
N ASP A 199 -2.04 -22.77 -8.75
CA ASP A 199 -1.56 -23.93 -8.00
C ASP A 199 -1.43 -23.62 -6.50
N GLN A 200 -0.95 -22.42 -6.14
CA GLN A 200 -0.83 -21.99 -4.75
C GLN A 200 -2.21 -21.75 -4.10
N ILE A 201 -3.16 -21.15 -4.83
CA ILE A 201 -4.55 -20.98 -4.34
C ILE A 201 -5.17 -22.33 -3.99
N LYS A 202 -5.03 -23.34 -4.85
CA LYS A 202 -5.53 -24.70 -4.56
C LYS A 202 -4.93 -25.30 -3.30
N SER A 203 -3.62 -25.12 -3.08
CA SER A 203 -2.96 -25.55 -1.85
C SER A 203 -3.48 -24.82 -0.60
N LEU A 204 -3.80 -23.52 -0.72
CA LEU A 204 -4.33 -22.74 0.40
C LEU A 204 -5.79 -23.09 0.73
N GLU A 205 -6.59 -23.51 -0.25
CA GLU A 205 -7.98 -23.95 0.00
C GLU A 205 -8.03 -25.08 1.03
N GLU A 206 -7.05 -26.00 1.04
CA GLU A 206 -6.96 -27.09 2.01
C GLU A 206 -6.72 -26.60 3.44
N SER A 207 -6.05 -25.46 3.60
CA SER A 207 -5.79 -24.84 4.92
C SER A 207 -6.88 -23.89 5.39
N GLY A 208 -7.84 -23.52 4.52
CA GLY A 208 -8.86 -22.53 4.79
C GLY A 208 -8.34 -21.08 4.88
N ALA A 209 -7.09 -20.84 4.49
CA ALA A 209 -6.52 -19.49 4.49
C ALA A 209 -7.01 -18.66 3.30
N THR A 210 -7.36 -17.41 3.55
CA THR A 210 -7.75 -16.47 2.47
C THR A 210 -6.53 -16.06 1.66
N PRO A 211 -6.54 -16.23 0.32
CA PRO A 211 -5.41 -15.84 -0.51
C PRO A 211 -5.19 -14.33 -0.56
N VAL A 212 -3.97 -13.89 -0.29
CA VAL A 212 -3.44 -12.55 -0.56
C VAL A 212 -2.32 -12.72 -1.59
N VAL A 213 -2.59 -12.28 -2.82
CA VAL A 213 -1.74 -12.53 -3.98
C VAL A 213 -0.83 -11.34 -4.22
N LEU A 214 0.50 -11.57 -4.21
CA LEU A 214 1.48 -10.63 -4.70
C LEU A 214 1.53 -10.66 -6.22
N LEU A 215 1.34 -9.50 -6.84
CA LEU A 215 1.55 -9.18 -8.24
C LEU A 215 2.32 -7.87 -8.33
N HIS A 216 2.91 -7.57 -9.49
CA HIS A 216 3.56 -6.29 -9.73
C HIS A 216 2.84 -5.51 -10.83
N ASP A 217 2.83 -4.19 -10.69
CA ASP A 217 2.27 -3.27 -11.67
C ASP A 217 3.20 -3.14 -12.88
N GLN A 218 3.07 -4.08 -13.83
CA GLN A 218 3.94 -4.18 -15.00
C GLN A 218 3.21 -4.72 -16.24
N PRO A 219 3.71 -4.44 -17.46
CA PRO A 219 3.03 -4.82 -18.71
C PRO A 219 2.77 -6.32 -18.85
N LYS A 220 3.68 -7.17 -18.38
CA LYS A 220 3.51 -8.62 -18.44
C LYS A 220 2.34 -9.08 -17.56
N THR A 221 2.24 -8.54 -16.36
CA THR A 221 1.14 -8.83 -15.44
C THR A 221 -0.19 -8.40 -16.04
N ALA A 222 -0.29 -7.16 -16.53
CA ALA A 222 -1.49 -6.64 -17.18
C ALA A 222 -1.95 -7.52 -18.36
N LYS A 223 -1.02 -7.95 -19.21
CA LYS A 223 -1.29 -8.77 -20.39
C LYS A 223 -2.00 -10.08 -20.08
N TYR A 224 -1.61 -10.75 -19.01
CA TYR A 224 -2.13 -12.09 -18.68
C TYR A 224 -3.13 -12.09 -17.52
N LEU A 225 -3.34 -10.96 -16.85
CA LEU A 225 -4.33 -10.81 -15.78
C LEU A 225 -5.74 -11.28 -16.20
N PRO A 226 -6.24 -11.06 -17.42
CA PRO A 226 -7.55 -11.56 -17.84
C PRO A 226 -7.70 -13.09 -17.70
N GLN A 227 -6.62 -13.86 -17.86
CA GLN A 227 -6.67 -15.32 -17.70
C GLN A 227 -6.86 -15.70 -16.22
N LEU A 228 -6.16 -15.02 -15.30
CA LEU A 228 -6.34 -15.21 -13.87
C LEU A 228 -7.77 -14.83 -13.45
N MET A 229 -8.28 -13.68 -13.92
CA MET A 229 -9.64 -13.22 -13.62
C MET A 229 -10.70 -14.23 -14.08
N THR A 230 -10.53 -14.80 -15.27
CA THR A 230 -11.43 -15.84 -15.80
C THR A 230 -11.44 -17.09 -14.90
N TYR A 231 -10.26 -17.53 -14.44
CA TYR A 231 -10.16 -18.66 -13.51
C TYR A 231 -10.89 -18.36 -12.20
N LEU A 232 -10.58 -17.21 -11.58
CA LEU A 232 -11.17 -16.81 -10.29
C LEU A 232 -12.71 -16.72 -10.36
N ALA A 233 -13.23 -16.12 -11.42
CA ALA A 233 -14.67 -16.03 -11.65
C ALA A 233 -15.32 -17.42 -11.79
N ASN A 234 -14.69 -18.33 -12.55
CA ASN A 234 -15.19 -19.71 -12.74
C ASN A 234 -15.15 -20.54 -11.45
N GLN A 235 -14.28 -20.19 -10.49
CA GLN A 235 -14.20 -20.84 -9.18
C GLN A 235 -15.08 -20.15 -8.12
N GLY A 236 -15.80 -19.09 -8.48
CA GLY A 236 -16.70 -18.36 -7.59
C GLY A 236 -15.98 -17.45 -6.57
N TYR A 237 -14.73 -17.04 -6.84
CA TYR A 237 -14.03 -16.09 -6.00
C TYR A 237 -14.60 -14.68 -6.13
N GLN A 238 -14.79 -14.03 -4.99
CA GLN A 238 -14.99 -12.58 -4.90
C GLN A 238 -13.64 -11.91 -4.68
N ILE A 239 -13.27 -11.04 -5.61
CA ILE A 239 -12.01 -10.30 -5.54
C ILE A 239 -12.28 -9.02 -4.78
N LYS A 240 -11.71 -8.90 -3.59
CA LYS A 240 -11.87 -7.76 -2.69
C LYS A 240 -10.54 -7.02 -2.50
N LYS A 241 -10.64 -5.77 -2.08
CA LYS A 241 -9.50 -4.96 -1.65
C LYS A 241 -9.20 -5.16 -0.17
N LEU A 242 -7.95 -4.99 0.22
CA LEU A 242 -7.58 -4.89 1.63
C LEU A 242 -8.10 -3.57 2.21
N ASP A 243 -8.50 -3.63 3.46
CA ASP A 243 -8.85 -2.47 4.26
C ASP A 243 -8.39 -2.67 5.71
N ASP A 244 -8.70 -1.73 6.58
CA ASP A 244 -8.28 -1.75 7.97
C ASP A 244 -9.06 -2.75 8.85
N SER A 245 -10.11 -3.37 8.33
CA SER A 245 -10.89 -4.40 9.01
C SER A 245 -10.34 -5.82 8.81
N VAL A 246 -9.48 -6.01 7.79
CA VAL A 246 -8.88 -7.31 7.48
C VAL A 246 -7.61 -7.50 8.29
N GLU A 247 -7.46 -8.69 8.89
CA GLU A 247 -6.23 -9.03 9.62
C GLU A 247 -5.08 -9.27 8.63
N PRO A 248 -3.94 -8.57 8.79
CA PRO A 248 -2.84 -8.68 7.85
C PRO A 248 -2.15 -10.04 7.83
N VAL A 249 -1.91 -10.56 6.64
CA VAL A 249 -0.92 -11.63 6.43
C VAL A 249 0.47 -11.04 6.63
N LYS A 250 1.26 -11.62 7.53
CA LYS A 250 2.63 -11.19 7.85
C LYS A 250 3.56 -12.38 7.88
N PHE A 251 4.77 -12.19 7.35
CA PHE A 251 5.82 -13.17 7.51
C PHE A 251 6.36 -13.14 8.94
N GLU A 252 6.39 -14.32 9.55
CA GLU A 252 6.99 -14.47 10.88
C GLU A 252 8.51 -14.41 10.77
N CYS A 253 9.12 -13.57 11.61
CA CYS A 253 10.58 -13.50 11.71
C CYS A 253 11.18 -14.81 12.22
N ALA A 254 10.71 -15.28 13.38
CA ALA A 254 11.38 -16.35 14.11
C ALA A 254 12.91 -16.12 14.08
N ASP A 255 13.69 -17.12 13.62
CA ASP A 255 15.15 -17.00 13.51
C ASP A 255 15.63 -16.49 12.13
N ARG A 256 14.71 -15.97 11.29
CA ARG A 256 15.00 -15.58 9.89
C ARG A 256 15.30 -14.10 9.71
N CYS A 257 14.98 -13.25 10.69
CA CYS A 257 15.22 -11.83 10.56
C CYS A 257 16.58 -11.43 11.13
N HIS A 258 17.30 -10.66 10.34
CA HIS A 258 18.61 -10.09 10.71
C HIS A 258 18.77 -8.70 10.08
N PRO A 259 19.61 -7.82 10.66
CA PRO A 259 19.98 -6.57 10.01
C PRO A 259 20.60 -6.82 8.64
N ILE A 260 20.55 -5.81 7.78
CA ILE A 260 21.36 -5.82 6.56
C ILE A 260 22.83 -5.75 6.97
N ASP A 261 23.66 -6.57 6.35
CA ASP A 261 25.09 -6.53 6.57
C ASP A 261 25.66 -5.25 5.94
N ASP A 262 26.53 -4.53 6.71
CA ASP A 262 27.23 -3.31 6.26
C ASP A 262 28.33 -3.62 5.21
#